data_0ca5fecfc3305a46f49cd11c60c51479
#
_entry.id   0ca5fecfc3305a46f49cd11c60c51479
#
_cell.length_a   1.000
_cell.length_b   1.000
_cell.length_c   1.000
_cell.angle_alpha   90.00
_cell.angle_beta   90.00
_cell.angle_gamma   90.00
#
_symmetry.space_group_name_H-M   'P 1'
#
loop_
_entity.id
_entity.type
_entity.pdbx_description
1 polymer ?
#
loop_
_entity_poly.entity_id
_entity_poly.type
_entity_poly.pdbx_seq_one_letter_code
_entity_poly.pdbx_strand_id
1 'polypeptide(L)'
;KSSYFLITCTYLPSISNYLNQLGFKNVYDCAYLLKLALQTNLSSADRIACEMNYAVLDSQVDIFLRKYNEDLIINSIDMVVTERCTLRCNDCANLMSYFKKPINADLNLLLNSLRNIMSLATRVNELRVIGGEPFIHREVHKIIKSCCSYDNVNRVIVYTNATVLPKPCDLESLKH
;
A
#
# COMPACT_ATOMS: atom_id res chain seq x y z
N LYS A 1 6.23 -20.24 5.43
CA LYS A 1 7.14 -19.09 5.68
C LYS A 1 6.31 -18.06 6.43
N SER A 2 6.69 -17.71 7.66
CA SER A 2 6.04 -16.66 8.42
C SER A 2 6.42 -15.31 7.80
N SER A 3 5.43 -14.54 7.38
CA SER A 3 5.63 -13.16 6.94
C SER A 3 5.56 -12.24 8.15
N TYR A 4 6.47 -11.27 8.23
CA TYR A 4 6.53 -10.26 9.27
C TYR A 4 6.18 -8.91 8.65
N PHE A 5 5.33 -8.14 9.31
CA PHE A 5 4.98 -6.79 8.89
C PHE A 5 5.52 -5.81 9.93
N LEU A 6 6.35 -4.89 9.48
CA LEU A 6 6.82 -3.77 10.27
C LEU A 6 6.14 -2.50 9.77
N ILE A 7 5.35 -1.88 10.64
CA ILE A 7 4.66 -0.64 10.32
C ILE A 7 5.52 0.52 10.85
N THR A 8 5.98 1.37 9.97
CA THR A 8 6.90 2.48 10.27
C THR A 8 6.24 3.86 10.29
N CYS A 9 4.92 3.92 10.17
CA CYS A 9 4.17 5.19 10.23
C CYS A 9 3.59 5.45 11.62
N THR A 10 3.26 6.69 11.90
CA THR A 10 2.76 7.15 13.21
C THR A 10 1.30 6.75 13.54
N TYR A 11 0.64 5.91 12.72
CA TYR A 11 -0.80 5.58 12.84
C TYR A 11 -1.06 4.14 13.27
N LEU A 12 -0.40 3.69 14.29
CA LEU A 12 -0.08 2.30 14.51
C LEU A 12 -1.10 1.40 15.22
N PRO A 13 -1.83 1.81 16.26
CA PRO A 13 -2.74 0.88 16.93
C PRO A 13 -3.91 0.45 16.04
N SER A 14 -4.45 1.35 15.23
CA SER A 14 -5.57 1.04 14.34
C SER A 14 -5.13 0.12 13.19
N ILE A 15 -3.96 0.38 12.59
CA ILE A 15 -3.42 -0.46 11.52
C ILE A 15 -3.04 -1.83 12.06
N SER A 16 -2.38 -1.90 13.21
CA SER A 16 -2.00 -3.15 13.86
C SER A 16 -3.23 -3.98 14.23
N ASN A 17 -4.22 -3.37 14.89
CA ASN A 17 -5.48 -4.04 15.22
C ASN A 17 -6.20 -4.52 13.98
N TYR A 18 -6.21 -3.71 12.95
CA TYR A 18 -6.84 -4.03 11.69
C TYR A 18 -6.15 -5.21 10.98
N LEU A 19 -4.83 -5.19 10.87
CA LEU A 19 -4.06 -6.29 10.29
C LEU A 19 -4.24 -7.59 11.10
N ASN A 20 -4.33 -7.48 12.44
CA ASN A 20 -4.64 -8.62 13.31
C ASN A 20 -6.05 -9.17 13.04
N GLN A 21 -7.05 -8.32 12.82
CA GLN A 21 -8.41 -8.74 12.42
C GLN A 21 -8.44 -9.44 11.07
N LEU A 22 -7.54 -9.05 10.14
CA LEU A 22 -7.35 -9.73 8.86
C LEU A 22 -6.59 -11.07 8.97
N GLY A 23 -6.18 -11.47 10.17
CA GLY A 23 -5.51 -12.74 10.43
C GLY A 23 -3.98 -12.69 10.30
N PHE A 24 -3.37 -11.51 10.15
CA PHE A 24 -1.92 -11.36 10.20
C PHE A 24 -1.45 -11.43 11.65
N LYS A 25 -0.59 -12.42 11.98
CA LYS A 25 -0.17 -12.68 13.36
C LYS A 25 1.13 -11.98 13.77
N ASN A 26 1.95 -11.56 12.79
CA ASN A 26 3.28 -11.00 13.03
C ASN A 26 3.29 -9.52 12.60
N VAL A 27 2.51 -8.71 13.28
CA VAL A 27 2.40 -7.27 13.02
C VAL A 27 3.08 -6.52 14.15
N TYR A 28 4.12 -5.76 13.83
CA TYR A 28 4.91 -5.00 14.78
C TYR A 28 4.91 -3.53 14.38
N ASP A 29 4.74 -2.67 15.34
CA ASP A 29 4.81 -1.22 15.14
C ASP A 29 6.05 -0.61 15.80
N CYS A 30 6.41 0.60 15.41
CA CYS A 30 7.56 1.29 15.99
C CYS A 30 7.36 1.57 17.48
N ALA A 31 6.13 1.83 17.93
CA ALA A 31 5.84 2.01 19.34
C ALA A 31 6.06 0.71 20.12
N TYR A 32 5.68 -0.42 19.54
CA TYR A 32 5.96 -1.73 20.14
C TYR A 32 7.46 -2.01 20.23
N LEU A 33 8.23 -1.68 19.19
CA LEU A 33 9.69 -1.83 19.21
C LEU A 33 10.34 -0.92 20.24
N LEU A 34 9.88 0.33 20.38
CA LEU A 34 10.33 1.23 21.44
C LEU A 34 10.01 0.68 22.82
N LYS A 35 8.80 0.12 23.00
CA LYS A 35 8.41 -0.52 24.25
C LYS A 35 9.27 -1.75 24.58
N LEU A 36 9.62 -2.55 23.57
CA LEU A 36 10.57 -3.66 23.75
C LEU A 36 11.97 -3.15 24.11
N ALA A 37 12.44 -2.08 23.46
CA ALA A 37 13.72 -1.47 23.76
C ALA A 37 13.79 -0.98 25.21
N LEU A 38 12.69 -0.44 25.76
CA LEU A 38 12.60 -0.02 27.17
C LEU A 38 12.73 -1.18 28.18
N GLN A 39 12.51 -2.43 27.72
CA GLN A 39 12.70 -3.64 28.54
C GLN A 39 14.14 -4.15 28.54
N THR A 40 15.01 -3.56 27.72
CA THR A 40 16.43 -3.91 27.65
C THR A 40 17.27 -3.05 28.59
N ASN A 41 18.55 -3.41 28.80
CA ASN A 41 19.49 -2.62 29.59
C ASN A 41 19.97 -1.39 28.80
N LEU A 42 19.12 -0.39 28.69
CA LEU A 42 19.48 0.91 28.12
C LEU A 42 20.17 1.80 29.15
N SER A 43 21.02 2.70 28.67
CA SER A 43 21.52 3.79 29.49
C SER A 43 20.36 4.69 29.96
N SER A 44 20.56 5.44 31.06
CA SER A 44 19.51 6.34 31.59
C SER A 44 19.08 7.37 30.56
N ALA A 45 20.01 7.91 29.77
CA ALA A 45 19.70 8.89 28.72
C ALA A 45 18.90 8.27 27.56
N ASP A 46 19.27 7.08 27.08
CA ASP A 46 18.54 6.40 26.01
C ASP A 46 17.13 5.98 26.47
N ARG A 47 16.99 5.57 27.72
CA ARG A 47 15.69 5.22 28.31
C ARG A 47 14.74 6.44 28.32
N ILE A 48 15.21 7.59 28.80
CA ILE A 48 14.42 8.83 28.80
C ILE A 48 14.01 9.21 27.38
N ALA A 49 14.93 9.15 26.43
CA ALA A 49 14.66 9.46 25.04
C ALA A 49 13.60 8.49 24.43
N CYS A 50 13.67 7.21 24.73
CA CYS A 50 12.68 6.22 24.30
C CYS A 50 11.30 6.46 24.93
N GLU A 51 11.23 6.78 26.22
CA GLU A 51 9.99 7.07 26.94
C GLU A 51 9.31 8.33 26.40
N MET A 52 10.08 9.39 26.15
CA MET A 52 9.57 10.63 25.57
C MET A 52 9.02 10.40 24.14
N ASN A 53 9.78 9.68 23.30
CA ASN A 53 9.34 9.36 21.93
C ASN A 53 8.10 8.46 21.95
N TYR A 54 8.02 7.49 22.84
CA TYR A 54 6.83 6.64 22.99
C TYR A 54 5.61 7.47 23.39
N ALA A 55 5.73 8.35 24.39
CA ALA A 55 4.63 9.20 24.85
C ALA A 55 4.14 10.15 23.76
N VAL A 56 5.05 10.73 22.96
CA VAL A 56 4.70 11.60 21.83
C VAL A 56 3.96 10.80 20.75
N LEU A 57 4.44 9.63 20.39
CA LEU A 57 3.79 8.75 19.41
C LEU A 57 2.41 8.32 19.87
N ASP A 58 2.29 7.89 21.12
CA ASP A 58 1.02 7.43 21.71
C ASP A 58 -0.03 8.57 21.74
N SER A 59 0.38 9.77 22.15
CA SER A 59 -0.52 10.93 22.16
C SER A 59 -0.94 11.39 20.76
N GLN A 60 -0.04 11.34 19.78
CA GLN A 60 -0.37 11.68 18.39
C GLN A 60 -1.33 10.68 17.76
N VAL A 61 -1.15 9.40 18.07
CA VAL A 61 -2.06 8.34 17.63
C VAL A 61 -3.46 8.56 18.19
N ASP A 62 -3.59 8.86 19.49
CA ASP A 62 -4.88 9.14 20.13
C ASP A 62 -5.60 10.35 19.52
N ILE A 63 -4.86 11.44 19.26
CA ILE A 63 -5.41 12.64 18.62
C ILE A 63 -5.87 12.30 17.20
N PHE A 64 -5.08 11.53 16.45
CA PHE A 64 -5.42 11.12 15.10
C PHE A 64 -6.66 10.23 15.09
N LEU A 65 -6.72 9.20 15.94
CA LEU A 65 -7.85 8.28 16.03
C LEU A 65 -9.14 9.02 16.38
N ARG A 66 -9.11 9.99 17.31
CA ARG A 66 -10.27 10.81 17.67
C ARG A 66 -10.74 11.70 16.52
N LYS A 67 -9.80 12.19 15.70
CA LYS A 67 -10.10 13.08 14.57
C LYS A 67 -10.59 12.35 13.33
N TYR A 68 -10.21 11.07 13.16
CA TYR A 68 -10.45 10.29 11.92
C TYR A 68 -11.28 9.02 12.16
N ASN A 69 -11.95 8.91 13.32
CA ASN A 69 -12.76 7.74 13.70
C ASN A 69 -14.01 7.54 12.79
N GLU A 70 -14.27 8.47 11.87
CA GLU A 70 -15.46 8.41 11.01
C GLU A 70 -15.13 8.21 9.52
N ASP A 71 -13.91 8.63 9.04
CA ASP A 71 -13.61 8.59 7.61
C ASP A 71 -12.16 8.17 7.30
N LEU A 72 -11.97 6.97 6.77
CA LEU A 72 -10.68 6.58 6.22
C LEU A 72 -10.50 7.16 4.82
N ILE A 73 -9.82 8.29 4.72
CA ILE A 73 -9.48 8.92 3.43
C ILE A 73 -8.04 8.54 3.06
N ILE A 74 -7.87 7.86 1.93
CA ILE A 74 -6.57 7.48 1.41
C ILE A 74 -6.21 8.41 0.25
N ASN A 75 -5.04 9.07 0.33
CA ASN A 75 -4.60 9.99 -0.72
C ASN A 75 -4.23 9.26 -2.01
N SER A 76 -3.46 8.18 -1.92
CA SER A 76 -3.12 7.37 -3.10
C SER A 76 -2.82 5.94 -2.73
N ILE A 77 -3.16 5.04 -3.66
CA ILE A 77 -2.81 3.60 -3.61
C ILE A 77 -2.08 3.27 -4.90
N ASP A 78 -0.89 2.74 -4.76
CA ASP A 78 -0.10 2.25 -5.89
C ASP A 78 -0.31 0.73 -6.03
N MET A 79 -0.93 0.33 -7.13
CA MET A 79 -1.13 -1.07 -7.50
C MET A 79 -0.06 -1.51 -8.47
N VAL A 80 0.93 -2.25 -8.00
CA VAL A 80 1.99 -2.82 -8.85
C VAL A 80 1.45 -4.07 -9.53
N VAL A 81 1.03 -3.94 -10.78
CA VAL A 81 0.42 -5.05 -11.54
C VAL A 81 1.44 -5.96 -12.22
N THR A 82 2.64 -5.47 -12.44
CA THR A 82 3.72 -6.24 -13.06
C THR A 82 5.09 -5.69 -12.69
N GLU A 83 6.05 -6.57 -12.53
CA GLU A 83 7.48 -6.23 -12.40
C GLU A 83 8.17 -6.14 -13.77
N ARG A 84 7.48 -6.54 -14.86
CA ARG A 84 8.02 -6.55 -16.22
C ARG A 84 7.96 -5.17 -16.83
N CYS A 85 9.03 -4.77 -17.51
CA CYS A 85 9.11 -3.51 -18.25
C CYS A 85 9.80 -3.72 -19.59
N THR A 86 9.39 -2.94 -20.58
CA THR A 86 10.04 -2.88 -21.90
C THR A 86 11.29 -2.01 -21.89
N LEU A 87 11.43 -1.13 -20.90
CA LEU A 87 12.56 -0.22 -20.75
C LEU A 87 13.47 -0.65 -19.59
N ARG A 88 14.72 -0.18 -19.67
CA ARG A 88 15.74 -0.33 -18.62
C ARG A 88 16.29 1.05 -18.26
N CYS A 89 15.44 1.88 -17.64
CA CYS A 89 15.83 3.22 -17.24
C CYS A 89 16.88 3.17 -16.11
N ASN A 90 17.91 4.00 -16.21
CA ASN A 90 18.94 4.10 -15.16
C ASN A 90 18.35 4.58 -13.83
N ASP A 91 17.43 5.54 -13.90
CA ASP A 91 16.77 6.16 -12.73
C ASP A 91 15.33 5.63 -12.55
N CYS A 92 15.15 4.33 -12.62
CA CYS A 92 13.83 3.72 -12.42
C CYS A 92 13.44 3.78 -10.94
N ALA A 93 12.44 4.60 -10.59
CA ALA A 93 11.95 4.73 -9.21
C ALA A 93 11.48 3.39 -8.60
N ASN A 94 10.93 2.49 -9.43
CA ASN A 94 10.46 1.17 -9.00
C ASN A 94 11.52 0.07 -9.13
N LEU A 95 12.73 0.40 -9.55
CA LEU A 95 13.88 -0.52 -9.70
C LEU A 95 13.58 -1.77 -10.55
N MET A 96 12.69 -1.67 -11.53
CA MET A 96 12.20 -2.83 -12.32
C MET A 96 13.31 -3.54 -13.08
N SER A 97 14.36 -2.84 -13.49
CA SER A 97 15.51 -3.43 -14.20
C SER A 97 16.35 -4.37 -13.33
N TYR A 98 16.19 -4.34 -12.01
CA TYR A 98 16.94 -5.17 -11.07
C TYR A 98 16.25 -6.49 -10.73
N PHE A 99 14.98 -6.69 -11.12
CA PHE A 99 14.29 -7.95 -10.91
C PHE A 99 14.87 -9.04 -11.84
N LYS A 100 15.44 -10.08 -11.23
CA LYS A 100 16.03 -11.21 -12.00
C LYS A 100 14.97 -12.10 -12.66
N LYS A 101 13.81 -12.23 -12.02
CA LYS A 101 12.67 -13.04 -12.47
C LYS A 101 11.39 -12.23 -12.31
N PRO A 102 11.17 -11.21 -13.15
CA PRO A 102 10.01 -10.36 -13.02
C PRO A 102 8.72 -11.13 -13.27
N ILE A 103 7.72 -10.93 -12.43
CA ILE A 103 6.42 -11.59 -12.48
C ILE A 103 5.29 -10.60 -12.78
N ASN A 104 4.15 -11.14 -13.19
CA ASN A 104 2.88 -10.41 -13.17
C ASN A 104 2.15 -10.72 -11.86
N ALA A 105 1.43 -9.75 -11.32
CA ALA A 105 0.56 -9.99 -10.19
C ALA A 105 -0.55 -10.99 -10.56
N ASP A 106 -0.93 -11.85 -9.62
CA ASP A 106 -2.11 -12.69 -9.82
C ASP A 106 -3.37 -11.82 -9.77
N LEU A 107 -4.22 -11.91 -10.79
CA LEU A 107 -5.42 -11.10 -10.93
C LEU A 107 -6.35 -11.25 -9.71
N ASN A 108 -6.61 -12.49 -9.30
CA ASN A 108 -7.59 -12.76 -8.24
C ASN A 108 -7.09 -12.25 -6.88
N LEU A 109 -5.81 -12.48 -6.58
CA LEU A 109 -5.20 -11.97 -5.35
C LEU A 109 -5.20 -10.44 -5.32
N LEU A 110 -4.85 -9.81 -6.46
CA LEU A 110 -4.82 -8.36 -6.58
C LEU A 110 -6.21 -7.74 -6.39
N LEU A 111 -7.23 -8.27 -7.07
CA LEU A 111 -8.60 -7.78 -6.97
C LEU A 111 -9.23 -8.05 -5.60
N ASN A 112 -8.90 -9.16 -4.96
CA ASN A 112 -9.36 -9.43 -3.58
C ASN A 112 -8.73 -8.45 -2.59
N SER A 113 -7.43 -8.18 -2.71
CA SER A 113 -6.73 -7.18 -1.88
C SER A 113 -7.32 -5.79 -2.08
N LEU A 114 -7.58 -5.41 -3.33
CA LEU A 114 -8.23 -4.13 -3.66
C LEU A 114 -9.62 -4.03 -3.02
N ARG A 115 -10.44 -5.06 -3.15
CA ARG A 115 -11.79 -5.10 -2.55
C ARG A 115 -11.74 -4.90 -1.04
N ASN A 116 -10.81 -5.55 -0.36
CA ASN A 116 -10.65 -5.42 1.08
C ASN A 116 -10.29 -3.99 1.48
N ILE A 117 -9.36 -3.35 0.75
CA ILE A 117 -9.00 -1.95 1.01
C ILE A 117 -10.19 -1.02 0.74
N MET A 118 -10.89 -1.21 -0.39
CA MET A 118 -12.03 -0.36 -0.77
C MET A 118 -13.22 -0.48 0.20
N SER A 119 -13.41 -1.66 0.82
CA SER A 119 -14.48 -1.85 1.82
C SER A 119 -14.25 -1.08 3.11
N LEU A 120 -13.03 -0.59 3.35
CA LEU A 120 -12.64 0.14 4.56
C LEU A 120 -12.49 1.63 4.30
N ALA A 121 -12.03 1.99 3.11
CA ALA A 121 -11.81 3.37 2.75
C ALA A 121 -13.15 4.07 2.50
N THR A 122 -13.39 5.19 3.17
CA THR A 122 -14.50 6.09 2.84
C THR A 122 -14.26 6.75 1.49
N ARG A 123 -13.00 7.11 1.21
CA ARG A 123 -12.60 7.71 -0.06
C ARG A 123 -11.14 7.42 -0.38
N VAL A 124 -10.87 7.16 -1.65
CA VAL A 124 -9.53 7.08 -2.24
C VAL A 124 -9.39 8.20 -3.28
N ASN A 125 -8.45 9.13 -3.08
CA ASN A 125 -8.28 10.24 -4.02
C ASN A 125 -7.65 9.77 -5.33
N GLU A 126 -6.65 8.89 -5.27
CA GLU A 126 -5.99 8.34 -6.46
C GLU A 126 -5.74 6.84 -6.30
N LEU A 127 -6.22 6.07 -7.25
CA LEU A 127 -5.87 4.67 -7.41
C LEU A 127 -4.98 4.55 -8.65
N ARG A 128 -3.71 4.24 -8.43
CA ARG A 128 -2.69 4.25 -9.46
C ARG A 128 -2.33 2.84 -9.88
N VAL A 129 -2.55 2.52 -11.15
CA VAL A 129 -2.10 1.27 -11.76
C VAL A 129 -0.69 1.49 -12.28
N ILE A 130 0.26 0.88 -11.59
CA ILE A 130 1.69 1.04 -11.86
C ILE A 130 2.38 -0.31 -12.04
N GLY A 131 3.67 -0.27 -12.27
CA GLY A 131 4.56 -1.44 -12.39
C GLY A 131 5.78 -1.08 -13.19
N GLY A 132 6.33 -2.06 -13.93
CA GLY A 132 7.28 -1.75 -14.99
C GLY A 132 6.58 -1.08 -16.16
N GLU A 133 5.86 -1.86 -16.96
CA GLU A 133 4.93 -1.37 -17.97
C GLU A 133 3.58 -2.10 -17.79
N PRO A 134 2.55 -1.45 -17.26
CA PRO A 134 1.29 -2.11 -16.94
C PRO A 134 0.64 -2.85 -18.10
N PHE A 135 0.75 -2.33 -19.33
CA PHE A 135 0.15 -2.96 -20.50
C PHE A 135 0.83 -4.26 -20.97
N ILE A 136 1.93 -4.67 -20.33
CA ILE A 136 2.48 -6.04 -20.49
C ILE A 136 1.59 -7.07 -19.76
N HIS A 137 0.89 -6.66 -18.71
CA HIS A 137 -0.01 -7.56 -17.99
C HIS A 137 -1.23 -7.88 -18.84
N ARG A 138 -1.42 -9.16 -19.21
CA ARG A 138 -2.46 -9.60 -20.17
C ARG A 138 -3.88 -9.22 -19.75
N GLU A 139 -4.12 -9.10 -18.46
CA GLU A 139 -5.45 -8.81 -17.90
C GLU A 139 -5.55 -7.41 -17.30
N VAL A 140 -4.65 -6.50 -17.66
CA VAL A 140 -4.61 -5.13 -17.12
C VAL A 140 -5.94 -4.39 -17.34
N HIS A 141 -6.63 -4.62 -18.47
CA HIS A 141 -7.93 -4.03 -18.76
C HIS A 141 -9.00 -4.44 -17.73
N LYS A 142 -8.98 -5.70 -17.26
CA LYS A 142 -9.88 -6.16 -16.18
C LYS A 142 -9.55 -5.48 -14.85
N ILE A 143 -8.26 -5.30 -14.57
CA ILE A 143 -7.79 -4.59 -13.37
C ILE A 143 -8.28 -3.14 -13.41
N ILE A 144 -8.04 -2.42 -14.51
CA ILE A 144 -8.47 -1.02 -14.67
C ILE A 144 -9.99 -0.91 -14.55
N LYS A 145 -10.74 -1.77 -15.23
CA LYS A 145 -12.20 -1.82 -15.14
C LYS A 145 -12.69 -2.01 -13.70
N SER A 146 -12.06 -2.93 -12.97
CA SER A 146 -12.37 -3.11 -11.55
C SER A 146 -12.04 -1.88 -10.71
N CYS A 147 -10.91 -1.21 -10.98
CA CYS A 147 -10.56 0.04 -10.30
C CYS A 147 -11.60 1.13 -10.53
N CYS A 148 -12.11 1.25 -11.76
CA CYS A 148 -13.11 2.25 -12.14
C CYS A 148 -14.53 1.93 -11.61
N SER A 149 -14.78 0.72 -11.10
CA SER A 149 -16.11 0.34 -10.59
C SER A 149 -16.37 0.74 -9.15
N TYR A 150 -15.40 1.34 -8.45
CA TYR A 150 -15.56 1.77 -7.06
C TYR A 150 -15.98 3.23 -6.96
N ASP A 151 -17.17 3.48 -6.41
CA ASP A 151 -17.74 4.82 -6.24
C ASP A 151 -16.95 5.71 -5.27
N ASN A 152 -16.20 5.08 -4.37
CA ASN A 152 -15.35 5.78 -3.40
C ASN A 152 -13.93 6.12 -3.94
N VAL A 153 -13.66 5.90 -5.22
CA VAL A 153 -12.42 6.27 -5.90
C VAL A 153 -12.64 7.52 -6.75
N ASN A 154 -11.94 8.62 -6.43
CA ASN A 154 -12.07 9.86 -7.19
C ASN A 154 -11.42 9.79 -8.56
N ARG A 155 -10.28 9.13 -8.67
CA ARG A 155 -9.50 9.08 -9.91
C ARG A 155 -8.70 7.79 -10.01
N VAL A 156 -8.78 7.14 -11.17
CA VAL A 156 -7.90 6.02 -11.56
C VAL A 156 -6.87 6.54 -12.53
N ILE A 157 -5.59 6.26 -12.28
CA ILE A 157 -4.46 6.70 -13.10
C ILE A 157 -3.66 5.47 -13.51
N VAL A 158 -3.31 5.37 -14.79
CA VAL A 158 -2.39 4.35 -15.29
C VAL A 158 -1.07 5.01 -15.67
N TYR A 159 0.02 4.59 -15.03
CA TYR A 159 1.36 5.07 -15.36
C TYR A 159 1.99 4.12 -16.37
N THR A 160 2.12 4.54 -17.60
CA THR A 160 2.68 3.78 -18.70
C THR A 160 3.80 4.54 -19.39
N ASN A 161 4.80 3.82 -19.88
CA ASN A 161 5.84 4.37 -20.76
C ASN A 161 5.42 4.39 -22.24
N ALA A 162 4.18 3.94 -22.52
CA ALA A 162 3.55 3.93 -23.84
C ALA A 162 4.29 3.11 -24.92
N THR A 163 5.21 2.23 -24.54
CA THR A 163 5.85 1.32 -25.51
C THR A 163 4.97 0.14 -25.89
N VAL A 164 3.97 -0.16 -25.04
CA VAL A 164 2.92 -1.14 -25.31
C VAL A 164 1.59 -0.40 -25.25
N LEU A 165 0.90 -0.38 -26.37
CA LEU A 165 -0.42 0.26 -26.45
C LEU A 165 -1.53 -0.75 -26.12
N PRO A 166 -2.58 -0.34 -25.39
CA PRO A 166 -3.75 -1.16 -25.17
C PRO A 166 -4.48 -1.37 -26.51
N LYS A 167 -5.14 -2.52 -26.64
CA LYS A 167 -5.97 -2.77 -27.82
C LYS A 167 -7.18 -1.85 -27.83
N PRO A 168 -7.67 -1.40 -29.00
CA PRO A 168 -8.87 -0.54 -29.07
C PRO A 168 -10.08 -1.12 -28.33
N CYS A 169 -10.33 -2.43 -28.44
CA CYS A 169 -11.42 -3.11 -27.75
C CYS A 169 -11.30 -3.06 -26.22
N ASP A 170 -10.06 -3.08 -25.69
CA ASP A 170 -9.82 -2.97 -24.25
C ASP A 170 -10.12 -1.55 -23.76
N LEU A 171 -9.78 -0.53 -24.56
CA LEU A 171 -10.09 0.87 -24.26
C LEU A 171 -11.59 1.16 -24.36
N GLU A 172 -12.29 0.57 -25.33
CA GLU A 172 -13.74 0.71 -25.47
C GLU A 172 -14.48 0.16 -24.25
N SER A 173 -13.99 -0.92 -23.66
CA SER A 173 -14.56 -1.51 -22.44
C SER A 173 -14.41 -0.62 -21.20
N LEU A 174 -13.59 0.43 -21.26
CA LEU A 174 -13.35 1.40 -20.18
C LEU A 174 -14.14 2.70 -20.36
N LYS A 175 -14.83 2.88 -21.48
CA LYS A 175 -15.71 4.03 -21.71
C LYS A 175 -17.02 3.81 -20.93
N HIS A 176 -17.23 4.64 -19.91
CA HIS A 176 -18.51 4.79 -19.21
C HIS A 176 -18.78 6.24 -18.92
#